data_a99af390e348d8614e8e86e092849d15
#
_entry.id   a99af390e348d8614e8e86e092849d15
#
_cell.length_a   1.000
_cell.length_b   1.000
_cell.length_c   1.000
_cell.angle_alpha   90.00
_cell.angle_beta   90.00
_cell.angle_gamma   90.00
#
_symmetry.space_group_name_H-M   'P 1'
#
loop_
_entity.id
_entity.type
_entity.pdbx_description
1 polymer ?
#
loop_
_entity_poly.entity_id
_entity_poly.type
_entity_poly.pdbx_seq_one_letter_code
_entity_poly.pdbx_strand_id
1 'polypeptide(L)'
;MDRSRLADDYPGGLDQLMIRELALTEKGKIAEASYSQASDENPELLCITKPTPAMIIYTDLYPMEFVFYEGEETITVRSQYFDQVRTVYMDGREHPAAVELFHEGHSIGRREDGDLIIDTTNFAYHRSPYQ
;
A
#
# COMPACT_ATOMS: atom_id res chain seq x y z
N MET A 1 -20.26 0.34 -7.02
CA MET A 1 -19.78 1.69 -7.37
C MET A 1 -19.82 1.84 -8.87
N ASP A 2 -20.57 2.79 -9.39
CA ASP A 2 -20.71 2.97 -10.85
C ASP A 2 -19.47 3.71 -11.38
N ARG A 3 -18.65 3.01 -12.15
CA ARG A 3 -17.37 3.52 -12.69
C ARG A 3 -17.55 4.67 -13.70
N SER A 4 -18.73 4.78 -14.33
CA SER A 4 -18.98 5.86 -15.31
C SER A 4 -19.03 7.25 -14.65
N ARG A 5 -19.36 7.31 -13.36
CA ARG A 5 -19.44 8.56 -12.59
C ARG A 5 -18.09 9.01 -12.02
N LEU A 6 -17.14 8.08 -11.83
CA LEU A 6 -15.82 8.42 -11.28
C LEU A 6 -15.02 9.36 -12.18
N ALA A 7 -15.10 9.19 -13.51
CA ALA A 7 -14.39 10.03 -14.45
C ALA A 7 -14.97 11.47 -14.53
N ASP A 8 -16.27 11.61 -14.36
CA ASP A 8 -16.97 12.90 -14.42
C ASP A 8 -16.86 13.68 -13.08
N ASP A 9 -16.98 12.95 -11.96
CA ASP A 9 -16.94 13.54 -10.62
C ASP A 9 -15.50 13.82 -10.14
N TYR A 10 -14.50 13.09 -10.70
CA TYR A 10 -13.11 13.17 -10.28
C TYR A 10 -12.15 13.23 -11.48
N PRO A 11 -12.03 14.39 -12.12
CA PRO A 11 -11.06 14.61 -13.20
C PRO A 11 -9.64 14.41 -12.64
N GLY A 12 -8.93 13.42 -13.13
CA GLY A 12 -7.60 13.00 -12.64
C GLY A 12 -7.57 11.61 -11.99
N GLY A 13 -8.74 10.94 -11.93
CA GLY A 13 -8.85 9.56 -11.48
C GLY A 13 -8.80 9.36 -9.96
N LEU A 14 -8.67 8.10 -9.57
CA LEU A 14 -8.71 7.69 -8.17
C LEU A 14 -7.55 8.29 -7.35
N ASP A 15 -6.39 8.45 -7.94
CA ASP A 15 -5.21 9.04 -7.30
C ASP A 15 -5.49 10.47 -6.84
N GLN A 16 -6.07 11.29 -7.70
CA GLN A 16 -6.42 12.68 -7.38
C GLN A 16 -7.54 12.75 -6.33
N LEU A 17 -8.50 11.83 -6.40
CA LEU A 17 -9.51 11.70 -5.36
C LEU A 17 -8.87 11.42 -4.01
N MET A 18 -8.00 10.43 -3.92
CA MET A 18 -7.34 10.04 -2.68
C MET A 18 -6.52 11.19 -2.10
N ILE A 19 -5.71 11.87 -2.93
CA ILE A 19 -4.89 13.01 -2.50
C ILE A 19 -5.77 14.15 -1.97
N ARG A 20 -6.87 14.45 -2.66
CA ARG A 20 -7.76 15.56 -2.29
C ARG A 20 -8.55 15.30 -1.00
N GLU A 21 -8.98 14.05 -0.78
CA GLU A 21 -9.79 13.68 0.39
C GLU A 21 -8.91 13.31 1.62
N LEU A 22 -7.62 13.06 1.41
CA LEU A 22 -6.69 12.81 2.50
C LEU A 22 -6.24 14.12 3.17
N ALA A 23 -6.37 14.19 4.49
CA ALA A 23 -5.81 15.27 5.29
C ALA A 23 -4.29 15.10 5.41
N LEU A 24 -3.55 15.53 4.38
CA LEU A 24 -2.09 15.38 4.36
C LEU A 24 -1.41 16.21 5.45
N THR A 25 -0.42 15.62 6.10
CA THR A 25 0.53 16.35 6.96
C THR A 25 1.38 17.31 6.11
N GLU A 26 2.06 18.27 6.73
CA GLU A 26 2.98 19.17 6.01
C GLU A 26 4.08 18.40 5.27
N LYS A 27 4.59 17.32 5.86
CA LYS A 27 5.53 16.41 5.20
C LYS A 27 4.90 15.75 3.97
N GLY A 28 3.65 15.32 4.07
CA GLY A 28 2.91 14.72 2.96
C GLY A 28 2.67 15.70 1.82
N LYS A 29 2.32 16.95 2.11
CA LYS A 29 2.15 18.01 1.09
C LYS A 29 3.46 18.31 0.35
N ILE A 30 4.58 18.35 1.06
CA ILE A 30 5.91 18.55 0.44
C ILE A 30 6.25 17.36 -0.47
N ALA A 31 5.99 16.15 -0.02
CA ALA A 31 6.24 14.94 -0.81
C ALA A 31 5.37 14.91 -2.08
N GLU A 32 4.08 15.20 -1.96
CA GLU A 32 3.16 15.30 -3.10
C GLU A 32 3.61 16.36 -4.11
N ALA A 33 3.90 17.58 -3.65
CA ALA A 33 4.33 18.68 -4.51
C ALA A 33 5.65 18.42 -5.25
N SER A 34 6.50 17.55 -4.71
CA SER A 34 7.77 17.15 -5.32
C SER A 34 7.67 15.90 -6.21
N TYR A 35 6.52 15.21 -6.20
CA TYR A 35 6.33 13.97 -6.95
C TYR A 35 5.88 14.25 -8.38
N SER A 36 6.45 13.51 -9.34
CA SER A 36 5.97 13.47 -10.72
C SER A 36 5.96 12.04 -11.22
N GLN A 37 4.84 11.60 -11.78
CA GLN A 37 4.72 10.27 -12.39
C GLN A 37 5.65 10.08 -13.59
N ALA A 38 6.02 11.17 -14.26
CA ALA A 38 6.96 11.16 -15.38
C ALA A 38 8.42 11.31 -14.98
N SER A 39 8.70 11.39 -13.66
CA SER A 39 10.08 11.49 -13.15
C SER A 39 10.79 10.16 -13.25
N ASP A 40 12.09 10.18 -13.58
CA ASP A 40 12.98 9.01 -13.54
C ASP A 40 13.05 8.36 -12.14
N GLU A 41 12.60 9.06 -11.11
CA GLU A 41 12.53 8.58 -9.74
C GLU A 41 11.22 7.81 -9.45
N ASN A 42 10.27 7.79 -10.40
CA ASN A 42 9.06 6.97 -10.26
C ASN A 42 9.44 5.48 -10.36
N PRO A 43 9.28 4.69 -9.28
CA PRO A 43 9.67 3.29 -9.28
C PRO A 43 8.96 2.45 -10.36
N GLU A 44 7.73 2.80 -10.74
CA GLU A 44 6.98 2.09 -11.78
C GLU A 44 7.66 2.15 -13.14
N LEU A 45 8.35 3.26 -13.47
CA LEU A 45 9.12 3.38 -14.71
C LEU A 45 10.36 2.48 -14.72
N LEU A 46 10.78 2.02 -13.54
CA LEU A 46 11.88 1.10 -13.35
C LEU A 46 11.40 -0.36 -13.13
N CYS A 47 10.12 -0.64 -13.36
CA CYS A 47 9.47 -1.92 -13.06
C CYS A 47 9.59 -2.32 -11.57
N ILE A 48 9.71 -1.34 -10.69
CA ILE A 48 9.72 -1.53 -9.25
C ILE A 48 8.33 -1.13 -8.74
N THR A 49 7.70 -2.00 -7.99
CA THR A 49 6.39 -1.71 -7.43
C THR A 49 6.44 -0.59 -6.39
N LYS A 50 5.36 0.16 -6.25
CA LYS A 50 5.13 0.99 -5.08
C LYS A 50 4.68 0.10 -3.92
N PRO A 51 5.17 0.31 -2.69
CA PRO A 51 4.77 -0.48 -1.54
C PRO A 51 3.31 -0.20 -1.14
N THR A 52 2.84 -0.85 -0.09
CA THR A 52 1.59 -0.47 0.57
C THR A 52 1.62 1.04 0.93
N PRO A 53 0.57 1.83 0.64
CA PRO A 53 -0.81 1.40 0.35
C PRO A 53 -1.17 1.21 -1.14
N ALA A 54 -0.25 1.38 -2.10
CA ALA A 54 -0.56 1.30 -3.53
C ALA A 54 -1.24 -0.03 -3.90
N MET A 55 -0.75 -1.14 -3.38
CA MET A 55 -1.35 -2.47 -3.53
C MET A 55 -2.85 -2.49 -3.17
N ILE A 56 -3.27 -1.71 -2.17
CA ILE A 56 -4.67 -1.64 -1.72
C ILE A 56 -5.47 -0.66 -2.58
N ILE A 57 -4.87 0.45 -2.97
CA ILE A 57 -5.53 1.50 -3.76
C ILE A 57 -5.91 0.99 -5.15
N TYR A 58 -5.04 0.18 -5.75
CA TYR A 58 -5.24 -0.31 -7.13
C TYR A 58 -6.00 -1.64 -7.23
N THR A 59 -6.71 -2.07 -6.19
CA THR A 59 -7.49 -3.33 -6.21
C THR A 59 -8.63 -3.36 -7.21
N ASP A 60 -9.07 -2.22 -7.70
CA ASP A 60 -10.07 -2.11 -8.76
C ASP A 60 -9.51 -2.47 -10.15
N LEU A 61 -8.20 -2.36 -10.34
CA LEU A 61 -7.49 -2.70 -11.58
C LEU A 61 -6.73 -4.02 -11.47
N TYR A 62 -6.17 -4.30 -10.29
CA TYR A 62 -5.33 -5.45 -10.02
C TYR A 62 -5.93 -6.28 -8.87
N PRO A 63 -6.43 -7.49 -9.15
CA PRO A 63 -6.97 -8.36 -8.12
C PRO A 63 -6.00 -8.58 -6.97
N MET A 64 -6.55 -8.62 -5.75
CA MET A 64 -5.81 -8.90 -4.53
C MET A 64 -6.38 -10.16 -3.86
N GLU A 65 -5.51 -11.03 -3.37
CA GLU A 65 -5.83 -12.29 -2.72
C GLU A 65 -5.25 -12.31 -1.29
N PHE A 66 -6.07 -12.78 -0.34
CA PHE A 66 -5.63 -13.13 1.00
C PHE A 66 -5.61 -14.64 1.13
N VAL A 67 -4.44 -15.21 1.36
CA VAL A 67 -4.26 -16.67 1.49
C VAL A 67 -4.02 -16.99 2.96
N PHE A 68 -4.93 -17.79 3.51
CA PHE A 68 -4.87 -18.30 4.87
C PHE A 68 -4.51 -19.78 4.80
N TYR A 69 -3.37 -20.14 5.37
CA TYR A 69 -2.96 -21.54 5.46
C TYR A 69 -3.36 -22.11 6.82
N GLU A 70 -4.00 -23.27 6.81
CA GLU A 70 -4.40 -23.95 8.04
C GLU A 70 -3.15 -24.39 8.82
N GLY A 71 -3.10 -24.01 10.10
CA GLY A 71 -1.97 -24.31 10.97
C GLY A 71 -0.77 -23.37 10.86
N GLU A 72 -0.81 -22.38 9.96
CA GLU A 72 0.22 -21.36 9.87
C GLU A 72 -0.20 -20.07 10.59
N GLU A 73 0.74 -19.49 11.29
CA GLU A 73 0.56 -18.18 11.96
C GLU A 73 0.94 -17.03 11.02
N THR A 74 0.57 -17.16 9.74
CA THR A 74 0.81 -16.15 8.70
C THR A 74 -0.38 -16.04 7.76
N ILE A 75 -0.56 -14.84 7.20
CA ILE A 75 -1.45 -14.58 6.07
C ILE A 75 -0.57 -14.05 4.94
N THR A 76 -0.70 -14.65 3.76
CA THR A 76 -0.06 -14.12 2.56
C THR A 76 -1.04 -13.24 1.81
N VAL A 77 -0.67 -11.98 1.57
CA VAL A 77 -1.42 -11.05 0.72
C VAL A 77 -0.69 -10.95 -0.61
N ARG A 78 -1.39 -11.28 -1.70
CA ARG A 78 -0.88 -11.22 -3.06
C ARG A 78 -1.66 -10.20 -3.86
N SER A 79 -1.00 -9.47 -4.72
CA SER A 79 -1.63 -8.57 -5.68
C SER A 79 -1.02 -8.77 -7.06
N GLN A 80 -1.86 -8.69 -8.09
CA GLN A 80 -1.39 -8.67 -9.48
C GLN A 80 -0.72 -7.33 -9.86
N TYR A 81 -0.80 -6.33 -8.99
CA TYR A 81 -0.03 -5.11 -9.15
C TYR A 81 1.46 -5.41 -8.91
N PHE A 82 2.21 -5.57 -9.99
CA PHE A 82 3.63 -5.95 -10.00
C PHE A 82 3.96 -7.26 -9.26
N ASP A 83 3.02 -8.22 -9.25
CA ASP A 83 3.18 -9.52 -8.56
C ASP A 83 3.60 -9.39 -7.08
N GLN A 84 3.11 -8.35 -6.41
CA GLN A 84 3.44 -8.10 -5.01
C GLN A 84 3.01 -9.24 -4.10
N VAL A 85 3.88 -9.60 -3.18
CA VAL A 85 3.60 -10.58 -2.12
C VAL A 85 4.01 -9.99 -0.78
N ARG A 86 3.08 -9.95 0.15
CA ARG A 86 3.30 -9.48 1.52
C ARG A 86 2.91 -10.55 2.52
N THR A 87 3.78 -10.81 3.49
CA THR A 87 3.49 -11.71 4.61
C THR A 87 3.02 -10.89 5.81
N VAL A 88 1.89 -11.26 6.38
CA VAL A 88 1.38 -10.73 7.64
C VAL A 88 1.58 -11.79 8.72
N TYR A 89 2.34 -11.49 9.75
CA TYR A 89 2.62 -12.40 10.85
C TYR A 89 1.52 -12.31 11.90
N MET A 90 0.93 -13.45 12.25
CA MET A 90 -0.20 -13.57 13.18
C MET A 90 0.21 -14.19 14.53
N ASP A 91 1.50 -14.42 14.75
CA ASP A 91 2.08 -15.13 15.90
C ASP A 91 2.33 -14.24 17.12
N GLY A 92 1.87 -12.99 17.08
CA GLY A 92 2.01 -12.03 18.17
C GLY A 92 3.41 -11.43 18.32
N ARG A 93 4.28 -11.60 17.30
CA ARG A 93 5.61 -10.96 17.31
C ARG A 93 5.52 -9.44 17.29
N GLU A 94 6.58 -8.79 17.69
CA GLU A 94 6.75 -7.34 17.53
C GLU A 94 7.40 -7.01 16.18
N HIS A 95 7.31 -5.75 15.78
CA HIS A 95 8.08 -5.24 14.62
C HIS A 95 9.58 -5.28 14.92
N PRO A 96 10.43 -5.55 13.90
CA PRO A 96 11.87 -5.49 14.06
C PRO A 96 12.34 -4.07 14.36
N ALA A 97 13.61 -3.93 14.74
CA ALA A 97 14.21 -2.63 14.98
C ALA A 97 14.01 -1.69 13.76
N ALA A 98 13.81 -0.40 14.03
CA ALA A 98 13.53 0.60 13.00
C ALA A 98 14.63 0.75 11.91
N VAL A 99 15.80 0.18 12.13
CA VAL A 99 16.91 0.16 11.15
C VAL A 99 16.74 -0.92 10.09
N GLU A 100 15.91 -1.94 10.33
CA GLU A 100 15.59 -2.97 9.36
C GLU A 100 14.45 -2.52 8.48
N LEU A 101 14.72 -2.30 7.19
CA LEU A 101 13.76 -1.76 6.24
C LEU A 101 13.46 -2.78 5.15
N PHE A 102 12.18 -2.87 4.78
CA PHE A 102 11.67 -3.82 3.80
C PHE A 102 10.87 -3.07 2.72
N HIS A 103 10.90 -3.56 1.50
CA HIS A 103 10.18 -2.93 0.38
C HIS A 103 8.67 -2.83 0.68
N GLU A 104 8.05 -3.93 1.09
CA GLU A 104 6.62 -4.00 1.42
C GLU A 104 6.34 -3.65 2.89
N GLY A 105 7.34 -3.19 3.63
CA GLY A 105 7.25 -3.04 5.08
C GLY A 105 7.24 -4.39 5.82
N HIS A 106 7.19 -4.34 7.12
CA HIS A 106 6.98 -5.50 7.99
C HIS A 106 5.56 -5.44 8.55
N SER A 107 4.76 -6.48 8.30
CA SER A 107 3.34 -6.53 8.69
C SER A 107 3.10 -7.53 9.78
N ILE A 108 2.46 -7.09 10.86
CA ILE A 108 1.91 -7.96 11.90
C ILE A 108 0.39 -7.84 11.90
N GLY A 109 -0.30 -8.90 12.27
CA GLY A 109 -1.75 -8.95 12.27
C GLY A 109 -2.30 -9.46 13.60
N ARG A 110 -3.52 -9.05 13.90
CA ARG A 110 -4.31 -9.58 15.00
C ARG A 110 -5.79 -9.58 14.63
N ARG A 111 -6.54 -10.42 15.32
CA ARG A 111 -8.01 -10.40 15.26
C ARG A 111 -8.56 -9.63 16.44
N GLU A 112 -9.49 -8.73 16.17
CA GLU A 112 -10.14 -7.88 17.16
C GLU A 112 -11.60 -7.69 16.79
N ASP A 113 -12.52 -8.10 17.65
CA ASP A 113 -13.99 -7.99 17.47
C ASP A 113 -14.53 -8.53 16.13
N GLY A 114 -13.86 -9.53 15.56
CA GLY A 114 -14.20 -10.13 14.26
C GLY A 114 -13.47 -9.55 13.07
N ASP A 115 -12.79 -8.43 13.24
CA ASP A 115 -11.98 -7.79 12.22
C ASP A 115 -10.53 -8.33 12.20
N LEU A 116 -9.90 -8.23 11.04
CA LEU A 116 -8.46 -8.45 10.85
C LEU A 116 -7.77 -7.08 10.84
N ILE A 117 -7.01 -6.81 11.89
CA ILE A 117 -6.20 -5.60 11.98
C ILE A 117 -4.79 -5.93 11.52
N ILE A 118 -4.28 -5.20 10.54
CA ILE A 118 -2.91 -5.33 10.04
C ILE A 118 -2.17 -4.02 10.30
N ASP A 119 -1.09 -4.10 11.06
CA ASP A 119 -0.16 -3.00 11.28
C ASP A 119 1.09 -3.22 10.44
N THR A 120 1.55 -2.18 9.73
CA THR A 120 2.70 -2.28 8.84
C THR A 120 3.64 -1.09 9.05
N THR A 121 4.89 -1.40 9.33
CA THR A 121 5.97 -0.41 9.53
C THR A 121 7.23 -0.82 8.79
N ASN A 122 8.34 -0.16 9.04
CA ASN A 122 9.67 -0.52 8.52
C ASN A 122 9.74 -0.52 6.99
N PHE A 123 9.07 0.44 6.34
CA PHE A 123 9.17 0.61 4.90
C PHE A 123 10.56 1.11 4.49
N ALA A 124 11.13 0.50 3.47
CA ALA A 124 12.25 1.10 2.76
C ALA A 124 11.80 2.42 2.11
N TYR A 125 12.74 3.36 1.94
CA TYR A 125 12.44 4.64 1.31
C TYR A 125 12.05 4.44 -0.15
N HIS A 126 10.91 5.00 -0.52
CA HIS A 126 10.43 5.06 -1.89
C HIS A 126 9.90 6.44 -2.19
N ARG A 127 10.06 6.92 -3.41
CA ARG A 127 9.32 8.08 -3.88
C ARG A 127 7.93 7.65 -4.37
N SER A 128 6.94 8.04 -3.59
CA SER A 128 5.53 7.78 -3.91
C SER A 128 4.70 8.91 -3.30
N PRO A 129 3.62 9.35 -3.94
CA PRO A 129 2.74 10.36 -3.37
C PRO A 129 2.01 9.89 -2.10
N TYR A 130 2.12 8.60 -1.76
CA TYR A 130 1.43 7.99 -0.63
C TYR A 130 2.35 7.66 0.56
N GLN A 131 3.59 8.19 0.58
CA GLN A 131 4.57 7.93 1.66
C GLN A 131 5.07 9.20 2.34
#